data_6df1f6df5015287c8a7ff9241128574d
#
_entry.id   6df1f6df5015287c8a7ff9241128574d
#
_cell.length_a   1.000
_cell.length_b   1.000
_cell.length_c   1.000
_cell.angle_alpha   90.00
_cell.angle_beta   90.00
_cell.angle_gamma   90.00
#
_symmetry.space_group_name_H-M   'P 1'
#
loop_
_entity.id
_entity.type
_entity.pdbx_description
1 polymer ?
#
loop_
_entity_poly.entity_id
_entity_poly.type
_entity_poly.pdbx_seq_one_letter_code
_entity_poly.pdbx_strand_id
1 'polypeptide(L)'
;MKKQLRRIAFVTAFVLGVFAWGIVTDSRELREGLLRLHVVGASDSAEDQEVKLLVRDAVLASLEEGLHDLTDVDAAVDYVYRMLPRVEAAANRCLAAAGFTDTVAVSLTEEAFPTRDYDNFSLPAGVYRALRVVIGEGEGRNWWCVVFPQLCMAGEDFVETASVAGLSPELTGTLEGEYELRFWVLEKWGEMKNRFFDSSD
;
A
#
# COMPACT_ATOMS: atom_id res chain seq x y z
N MET A 1 -23.73 -4.44 -44.59
CA MET A 1 -23.09 -5.25 -43.54
C MET A 1 -21.67 -4.77 -43.21
N LYS A 2 -20.68 -4.71 -44.09
CA LYS A 2 -19.29 -4.33 -43.76
C LYS A 2 -19.14 -2.93 -43.13
N LYS A 3 -19.93 -1.91 -43.52
CA LYS A 3 -19.89 -0.57 -42.92
C LYS A 3 -20.43 -0.55 -41.48
N GLN A 4 -21.47 -1.31 -41.16
CA GLN A 4 -22.02 -1.43 -39.81
C GLN A 4 -21.05 -2.16 -38.90
N LEU A 5 -20.45 -3.25 -39.36
CA LEU A 5 -19.44 -4.00 -38.62
C LEU A 5 -18.22 -3.13 -38.26
N ARG A 6 -17.75 -2.29 -39.19
CA ARG A 6 -16.66 -1.34 -38.94
C ARG A 6 -17.04 -0.27 -37.89
N ARG A 7 -18.29 0.24 -37.92
CA ARG A 7 -18.77 1.20 -36.93
C ARG A 7 -18.85 0.56 -35.54
N ILE A 8 -19.42 -0.66 -35.45
CA ILE A 8 -19.48 -1.40 -34.19
C ILE A 8 -18.08 -1.65 -33.65
N ALA A 9 -17.14 -2.14 -34.46
CA ALA A 9 -15.77 -2.37 -34.07
C ALA A 9 -15.08 -1.10 -33.58
N PHE A 10 -15.32 0.04 -34.25
CA PHE A 10 -14.76 1.33 -33.84
C PHE A 10 -15.32 1.80 -32.48
N VAL A 11 -16.66 1.71 -32.29
CA VAL A 11 -17.29 2.08 -31.02
C VAL A 11 -16.80 1.17 -29.89
N THR A 12 -16.73 -0.15 -30.13
CA THR A 12 -16.22 -1.09 -29.13
C THR A 12 -14.77 -0.79 -28.76
N ALA A 13 -13.91 -0.54 -29.76
CA ALA A 13 -12.51 -0.18 -29.51
C ALA A 13 -12.37 1.14 -28.74
N PHE A 14 -13.23 2.13 -29.05
CA PHE A 14 -13.25 3.40 -28.33
C PHE A 14 -13.69 3.22 -26.87
N VAL A 15 -14.76 2.46 -26.62
CA VAL A 15 -15.24 2.17 -25.26
C VAL A 15 -14.18 1.42 -24.44
N LEU A 16 -13.56 0.39 -25.06
CA LEU A 16 -12.46 -0.34 -24.41
C LEU A 16 -11.25 0.58 -24.13
N GLY A 17 -10.94 1.50 -25.02
CA GLY A 17 -9.87 2.49 -24.83
C GLY A 17 -10.15 3.43 -23.66
N VAL A 18 -11.36 3.97 -23.55
CA VAL A 18 -11.78 4.83 -22.42
C VAL A 18 -11.73 4.06 -21.10
N PHE A 19 -12.21 2.82 -21.10
CA PHE A 19 -12.17 1.96 -19.91
C PHE A 19 -10.73 1.64 -19.48
N ALA A 20 -9.88 1.25 -20.41
CA ALA A 20 -8.46 1.01 -20.15
C ALA A 20 -7.73 2.26 -19.62
N TRP A 21 -8.06 3.43 -20.15
CA TRP A 21 -7.54 4.71 -19.67
C TRP A 21 -7.92 4.95 -18.20
N GLY A 22 -9.19 4.73 -17.83
CA GLY A 22 -9.65 4.83 -16.45
C GLY A 22 -8.84 3.96 -15.49
N ILE A 23 -8.61 2.68 -15.86
CA ILE A 23 -7.84 1.75 -15.04
C ILE A 23 -6.39 2.20 -14.85
N VAL A 24 -5.77 2.71 -15.92
CA VAL A 24 -4.39 3.22 -15.84
C VAL A 24 -4.31 4.45 -14.93
N THR A 25 -5.31 5.34 -15.00
CA THR A 25 -5.36 6.52 -14.12
C THR A 25 -5.59 6.14 -12.66
N ASP A 26 -6.51 5.22 -12.37
CA ASP A 26 -6.79 4.75 -11.00
C ASP A 26 -5.57 4.06 -10.38
N SER A 27 -4.93 3.16 -11.14
CA SER A 27 -3.74 2.46 -10.64
C SER A 27 -2.54 3.40 -10.46
N ARG A 28 -2.49 4.50 -11.21
CA ARG A 28 -1.49 5.55 -11.03
C ARG A 28 -1.80 6.37 -9.77
N GLU A 29 -3.05 6.80 -9.61
CA GLU A 29 -3.51 7.56 -8.45
C GLU A 29 -3.24 6.80 -7.14
N LEU A 30 -3.57 5.49 -7.08
CA LEU A 30 -3.25 4.65 -5.93
C LEU A 30 -1.76 4.58 -5.64
N ARG A 31 -0.93 4.37 -6.66
CA ARG A 31 0.51 4.27 -6.48
C ARG A 31 1.15 5.59 -6.04
N GLU A 32 0.66 6.70 -6.61
CA GLU A 32 1.17 8.05 -6.33
C GLU A 32 0.53 8.68 -5.09
N GLY A 33 -0.66 8.22 -4.66
CA GLY A 33 -1.40 8.73 -3.51
C GLY A 33 -1.15 8.00 -2.19
N LEU A 34 -0.48 6.83 -2.21
CA LEU A 34 -0.28 6.03 -1.02
C LEU A 34 1.20 5.79 -0.70
N LEU A 35 1.52 5.83 0.61
CA LEU A 35 2.73 5.24 1.15
C LEU A 35 2.35 4.02 2.00
N ARG A 36 2.72 2.82 1.57
CA ARG A 36 2.40 1.57 2.22
C ARG A 36 3.40 1.24 3.34
N LEU A 37 3.00 0.31 4.23
CA LEU A 37 3.87 -0.29 5.24
C LEU A 37 3.97 -1.79 4.98
N HIS A 38 5.21 -2.28 4.97
CA HIS A 38 5.50 -3.70 4.90
C HIS A 38 6.41 -4.10 6.06
N VAL A 39 5.90 -4.90 6.99
CA VAL A 39 6.68 -5.43 8.10
C VAL A 39 6.86 -6.93 7.92
N VAL A 40 8.12 -7.38 7.88
CA VAL A 40 8.50 -8.78 7.71
C VAL A 40 8.99 -9.32 9.05
N GLY A 41 8.37 -10.39 9.54
CA GLY A 41 8.81 -11.07 10.76
C GLY A 41 10.11 -11.84 10.59
N ALA A 42 10.85 -12.08 11.65
CA ALA A 42 12.07 -12.88 11.62
C ALA A 42 11.78 -14.34 11.23
N SER A 43 10.74 -14.95 11.82
CA SER A 43 10.24 -16.27 11.46
C SER A 43 8.72 -16.39 11.62
N ASP A 44 8.17 -17.59 11.41
CA ASP A 44 6.74 -17.89 11.61
C ASP A 44 6.42 -18.37 13.02
N SER A 45 7.37 -18.33 13.98
CA SER A 45 7.10 -18.64 15.37
C SER A 45 6.04 -17.70 15.97
N ALA A 46 5.32 -18.16 16.98
CA ALA A 46 4.29 -17.33 17.61
C ALA A 46 4.90 -16.06 18.25
N GLU A 47 6.08 -16.22 18.87
CA GLU A 47 6.82 -15.14 19.52
C GLU A 47 7.27 -14.07 18.51
N ASP A 48 7.83 -14.50 17.36
CA ASP A 48 8.26 -13.58 16.30
C ASP A 48 7.07 -12.86 15.64
N GLN A 49 5.93 -13.54 15.53
CA GLN A 49 4.73 -12.93 14.99
C GLN A 49 4.09 -11.93 15.97
N GLU A 50 4.19 -12.17 17.29
CA GLU A 50 3.74 -11.23 18.31
C GLU A 50 4.66 -10.00 18.38
N VAL A 51 5.98 -10.19 18.44
CA VAL A 51 6.92 -9.06 18.49
C VAL A 51 6.89 -8.22 17.22
N LYS A 52 6.63 -8.83 16.05
CA LYS A 52 6.41 -8.09 14.81
C LYS A 52 5.31 -7.03 14.94
N LEU A 53 4.21 -7.35 15.64
CA LEU A 53 3.13 -6.38 15.86
C LEU A 53 3.57 -5.25 16.80
N LEU A 54 4.36 -5.54 17.82
CA LEU A 54 4.93 -4.51 18.71
C LEU A 54 5.89 -3.59 17.95
N VAL A 55 6.72 -4.15 17.08
CA VAL A 55 7.64 -3.38 16.22
C VAL A 55 6.84 -2.50 15.23
N ARG A 56 5.78 -3.03 14.61
CA ARG A 56 4.87 -2.25 13.77
C ARG A 56 4.33 -1.04 14.52
N ASP A 57 3.82 -1.25 15.72
CA ASP A 57 3.20 -0.19 16.53
C ASP A 57 4.23 0.88 16.94
N ALA A 58 5.45 0.46 17.30
CA ALA A 58 6.54 1.39 17.59
C ALA A 58 6.98 2.22 16.36
N VAL A 59 6.97 1.62 15.16
CA VAL A 59 7.24 2.31 13.90
C VAL A 59 6.16 3.35 13.63
N LEU A 60 4.88 2.98 13.69
CA LEU A 60 3.75 3.88 13.47
C LEU A 60 3.74 5.04 14.46
N ALA A 61 3.86 4.76 15.76
CA ALA A 61 3.91 5.78 16.80
C ALA A 61 5.08 6.77 16.62
N SER A 62 6.21 6.34 16.04
CA SER A 62 7.35 7.23 15.77
C SER A 62 7.12 8.21 14.62
N LEU A 63 6.10 7.97 13.79
CA LEU A 63 5.77 8.76 12.60
C LEU A 63 4.47 9.57 12.75
N GLU A 64 3.59 9.17 13.67
CA GLU A 64 2.21 9.66 13.81
C GLU A 64 2.13 11.19 13.85
N GLU A 65 2.84 11.83 14.78
CA GLU A 65 2.79 13.29 15.00
C GLU A 65 3.13 14.10 13.74
N GLY A 66 4.16 13.67 13.01
CA GLY A 66 4.62 14.42 11.85
C GLY A 66 3.91 14.08 10.54
N LEU A 67 3.13 13.00 10.51
CA LEU A 67 2.28 12.65 9.36
C LEU A 67 0.88 13.24 9.48
N HIS A 68 0.42 13.55 10.71
CA HIS A 68 -0.94 13.98 10.99
C HIS A 68 -1.38 15.21 10.17
N ASP A 69 -0.52 16.20 10.04
CA ASP A 69 -0.84 17.46 9.37
C ASP A 69 -0.49 17.46 7.86
N LEU A 70 0.03 16.37 7.33
CA LEU A 70 0.38 16.27 5.93
C LEU A 70 -0.83 15.85 5.08
N THR A 71 -0.99 16.54 3.95
CA THR A 71 -2.05 16.28 2.97
C THR A 71 -1.50 15.83 1.62
N ASP A 72 -0.18 15.71 1.52
CA ASP A 72 0.54 15.36 0.29
C ASP A 72 1.47 14.17 0.54
N VAL A 73 1.37 13.18 -0.31
CA VAL A 73 2.14 11.92 -0.17
C VAL A 73 3.64 12.11 -0.40
N ASP A 74 4.05 13.05 -1.26
CA ASP A 74 5.47 13.29 -1.50
C ASP A 74 6.08 13.98 -0.27
N ALA A 75 5.35 14.89 0.39
CA ALA A 75 5.74 15.44 1.68
C ALA A 75 5.81 14.36 2.77
N ALA A 76 4.89 13.38 2.77
CA ALA A 76 4.92 12.25 3.68
C ALA A 76 6.13 11.35 3.43
N VAL A 77 6.45 11.04 2.18
CA VAL A 77 7.64 10.27 1.80
C VAL A 77 8.92 10.98 2.23
N ASP A 78 9.03 12.29 1.97
CA ASP A 78 10.17 13.10 2.39
C ASP A 78 10.31 13.15 3.92
N TYR A 79 9.20 13.25 4.64
CA TYR A 79 9.19 13.19 6.10
C TYR A 79 9.69 11.82 6.59
N VAL A 80 9.11 10.74 6.10
CA VAL A 80 9.51 9.37 6.48
C VAL A 80 10.97 9.11 6.14
N TYR A 81 11.46 9.59 4.99
CA TYR A 81 12.87 9.46 4.61
C TYR A 81 13.81 10.09 5.66
N ARG A 82 13.51 11.30 6.11
CA ARG A 82 14.29 11.98 7.16
C ARG A 82 14.20 11.26 8.50
N MET A 83 13.08 10.57 8.75
CA MET A 83 12.83 9.87 10.01
C MET A 83 13.39 8.45 10.05
N LEU A 84 13.84 7.86 8.92
CA LEU A 84 14.32 6.47 8.86
C LEU A 84 15.26 6.09 10.03
N PRO A 85 16.31 6.88 10.40
CA PRO A 85 17.20 6.51 11.50
C PRO A 85 16.49 6.48 12.86
N ARG A 86 15.48 7.35 13.07
CA ARG A 86 14.70 7.40 14.32
C ARG A 86 13.71 6.26 14.40
N VAL A 87 13.07 5.93 13.27
CA VAL A 87 12.15 4.79 13.12
C VAL A 87 12.89 3.49 13.39
N GLU A 88 14.06 3.30 12.77
CA GLU A 88 14.91 2.12 12.98
C GLU A 88 15.36 1.99 14.43
N ALA A 89 15.79 3.09 15.05
CA ALA A 89 16.15 3.09 16.46
C ALA A 89 14.96 2.80 17.38
N ALA A 90 13.76 3.27 17.07
CA ALA A 90 12.55 2.96 17.83
C ALA A 90 12.18 1.48 17.72
N ALA A 91 12.19 0.93 16.51
CA ALA A 91 11.94 -0.47 16.22
C ALA A 91 12.93 -1.40 16.95
N ASN A 92 14.23 -1.11 16.87
CA ASN A 92 15.28 -1.87 17.56
C ASN A 92 15.15 -1.79 19.09
N ARG A 93 14.81 -0.63 19.66
CA ARG A 93 14.54 -0.53 21.10
C ARG A 93 13.33 -1.36 21.53
N CYS A 94 12.27 -1.36 20.73
CA CYS A 94 11.08 -2.18 20.97
C CYS A 94 11.45 -3.67 20.97
N LEU A 95 12.18 -4.12 19.97
CA LEU A 95 12.62 -5.51 19.84
C LEU A 95 13.50 -5.94 21.03
N ALA A 96 14.48 -5.12 21.42
CA ALA A 96 15.35 -5.38 22.57
C ALA A 96 14.57 -5.39 23.89
N ALA A 97 13.59 -4.49 24.07
CA ALA A 97 12.74 -4.47 25.26
C ALA A 97 11.86 -5.72 25.39
N ALA A 98 11.49 -6.34 24.26
CA ALA A 98 10.80 -7.62 24.22
C ALA A 98 11.71 -8.83 24.43
N GLY A 99 13.04 -8.62 24.60
CA GLY A 99 14.01 -9.69 24.91
C GLY A 99 14.60 -10.37 23.67
N PHE A 100 14.41 -9.82 22.46
CA PHE A 100 14.98 -10.37 21.24
C PHE A 100 16.36 -9.78 20.96
N THR A 101 17.20 -10.57 20.31
CA THR A 101 18.60 -10.19 19.95
C THR A 101 18.75 -9.83 18.47
N ASP A 102 17.73 -10.07 17.66
CA ASP A 102 17.68 -9.67 16.26
C ASP A 102 17.74 -8.15 16.12
N THR A 103 17.98 -7.71 14.88
CA THR A 103 17.97 -6.29 14.52
C THR A 103 16.84 -6.01 13.53
N VAL A 104 16.38 -4.76 13.52
CA VAL A 104 15.42 -4.26 12.55
C VAL A 104 16.14 -3.37 11.56
N ALA A 105 15.97 -3.65 10.28
CA ALA A 105 16.37 -2.78 9.18
C ALA A 105 15.15 -2.07 8.60
N VAL A 106 15.28 -0.76 8.30
CA VAL A 106 14.19 0.06 7.79
C VAL A 106 14.63 0.76 6.50
N SER A 107 13.78 0.72 5.47
CA SER A 107 14.07 1.35 4.17
C SER A 107 12.80 1.87 3.50
N LEU A 108 12.95 2.87 2.61
CA LEU A 108 11.94 3.25 1.64
C LEU A 108 12.27 2.60 0.30
N THR A 109 11.27 1.95 -0.31
CA THR A 109 11.43 1.20 -1.56
C THR A 109 10.14 1.20 -2.38
N GLU A 110 10.20 0.75 -3.62
CA GLU A 110 9.02 0.32 -4.37
C GLU A 110 8.92 -1.20 -4.27
N GLU A 111 7.72 -1.70 -3.93
CA GLU A 111 7.47 -3.12 -3.73
C GLU A 111 6.15 -3.57 -4.34
N ALA A 112 6.12 -4.83 -4.77
CA ALA A 112 4.91 -5.51 -5.21
C ALA A 112 4.05 -5.93 -4.00
N PHE A 113 2.85 -5.39 -3.91
CA PHE A 113 1.86 -5.76 -2.90
C PHE A 113 0.78 -6.65 -3.51
N PRO A 114 0.35 -7.71 -2.83
CA PRO A 114 -0.85 -8.43 -3.20
C PRO A 114 -2.10 -7.61 -2.87
N THR A 115 -3.26 -8.00 -3.42
CA THR A 115 -4.56 -7.48 -2.98
C THR A 115 -4.71 -7.70 -1.48
N ARG A 116 -5.20 -6.68 -0.77
CA ARG A 116 -5.46 -6.73 0.67
C ARG A 116 -6.81 -6.12 0.99
N ASP A 117 -7.59 -6.90 1.74
CA ASP A 117 -8.86 -6.49 2.30
C ASP A 117 -8.62 -5.99 3.73
N TYR A 118 -9.22 -4.87 4.05
CA TYR A 118 -9.29 -4.24 5.35
C TYR A 118 -10.76 -4.19 5.78
N ASP A 119 -11.07 -3.74 6.99
CA ASP A 119 -12.42 -3.83 7.53
C ASP A 119 -13.48 -3.13 6.66
N ASN A 120 -13.15 -1.97 6.07
CA ASN A 120 -14.08 -1.13 5.33
C ASN A 120 -13.61 -0.78 3.90
N PHE A 121 -12.46 -1.26 3.46
CA PHE A 121 -11.97 -1.03 2.10
C PHE A 121 -11.01 -2.15 1.65
N SER A 122 -10.76 -2.22 0.34
CA SER A 122 -9.78 -3.14 -0.24
C SER A 122 -8.78 -2.39 -1.12
N LEU A 123 -7.51 -2.78 -1.06
CA LEU A 123 -6.49 -2.25 -1.96
C LEU A 123 -6.06 -3.32 -2.96
N PRO A 124 -6.08 -3.00 -4.27
CA PRO A 124 -5.71 -3.96 -5.29
C PRO A 124 -4.20 -4.27 -5.27
N ALA A 125 -3.84 -5.40 -5.83
CA ALA A 125 -2.44 -5.73 -6.11
C ALA A 125 -1.77 -4.64 -6.96
N GLY A 126 -0.49 -4.39 -6.73
CA GLY A 126 0.25 -3.38 -7.48
C GLY A 126 1.62 -3.10 -6.89
N VAL A 127 2.43 -2.33 -7.63
CA VAL A 127 3.71 -1.81 -7.13
C VAL A 127 3.46 -0.47 -6.47
N TYR A 128 3.80 -0.35 -5.20
CA TYR A 128 3.59 0.83 -4.37
C TYR A 128 4.88 1.30 -3.72
N ARG A 129 4.96 2.60 -3.41
CA ARG A 129 5.97 3.12 -2.48
C ARG A 129 5.71 2.54 -1.09
N ALA A 130 6.75 2.08 -0.41
CA ALA A 130 6.62 1.41 0.87
C ALA A 130 7.73 1.76 1.86
N LEU A 131 7.33 1.93 3.11
CA LEU A 131 8.23 1.81 4.25
C LEU A 131 8.35 0.32 4.56
N ARG A 132 9.51 -0.25 4.26
CA ARG A 132 9.84 -1.65 4.54
C ARG A 132 10.58 -1.76 5.86
N VAL A 133 10.11 -2.67 6.70
CA VAL A 133 10.67 -2.97 8.03
C VAL A 133 10.94 -4.46 8.08
N VAL A 134 12.19 -4.86 8.23
CA VAL A 134 12.62 -6.27 8.23
C VAL A 134 13.21 -6.60 9.59
N ILE A 135 12.68 -7.62 10.26
CA ILE A 135 13.17 -8.11 11.54
C ILE A 135 14.04 -9.34 11.29
N GLY A 136 15.28 -9.34 11.77
CA GLY A 136 16.23 -10.44 11.53
C GLY A 136 16.46 -10.69 10.05
N GLU A 137 16.39 -11.95 9.64
CA GLU A 137 16.56 -12.36 8.23
C GLU A 137 15.29 -12.16 7.38
N GLY A 138 14.14 -11.83 7.99
CA GLY A 138 12.91 -11.56 7.26
C GLY A 138 12.29 -12.80 6.61
N GLU A 139 12.39 -13.96 7.24
CA GLU A 139 11.86 -15.22 6.72
C GLU A 139 10.41 -15.51 7.16
N GLY A 140 9.86 -14.66 8.03
CA GLY A 140 8.52 -14.83 8.59
C GLY A 140 7.42 -14.17 7.75
N ARG A 141 6.16 -14.40 8.20
CA ARG A 141 4.98 -13.83 7.55
C ARG A 141 4.97 -12.31 7.56
N ASN A 142 4.48 -11.76 6.47
CA ASN A 142 4.35 -10.33 6.21
C ASN A 142 3.15 -9.71 6.91
N TRP A 143 3.29 -8.43 7.30
CA TRP A 143 2.20 -7.53 7.65
C TRP A 143 2.13 -6.39 6.64
N TRP A 144 0.95 -6.14 6.12
CA TRP A 144 0.70 -5.16 5.08
C TRP A 144 -0.26 -4.08 5.56
N CYS A 145 0.12 -2.81 5.47
CA CYS A 145 -0.73 -1.70 5.84
C CYS A 145 -0.47 -0.44 5.00
N VAL A 146 -0.97 0.72 5.44
CA VAL A 146 -0.81 2.04 4.82
C VAL A 146 -0.32 3.02 5.87
N VAL A 147 0.83 3.66 5.62
CA VAL A 147 1.41 4.69 6.49
C VAL A 147 0.80 6.05 6.21
N PHE A 148 0.58 6.35 4.92
CA PHE A 148 -0.04 7.59 4.48
C PHE A 148 -1.01 7.32 3.32
N PRO A 149 -2.26 7.81 3.40
CA PRO A 149 -2.87 8.39 4.61
C PRO A 149 -2.86 7.40 5.79
N GLN A 150 -3.05 7.89 7.02
CA GLN A 150 -2.90 7.07 8.25
C GLN A 150 -4.05 6.07 8.45
N LEU A 151 -4.16 5.09 7.56
CA LEU A 151 -5.22 4.07 7.56
C LEU A 151 -4.91 2.84 8.45
N CYS A 152 -3.69 2.76 9.02
CA CYS A 152 -3.31 1.69 9.95
C CYS A 152 -3.85 1.86 11.35
N MET A 153 -4.32 3.03 11.70
CA MET A 153 -4.85 3.35 13.03
C MET A 153 -6.32 2.97 13.07
N ALA A 154 -6.69 2.08 13.97
CA ALA A 154 -8.06 1.57 14.07
C ALA A 154 -9.05 2.70 14.39
N GLY A 155 -10.08 2.85 13.57
CA GLY A 155 -11.25 3.70 13.83
C GLY A 155 -11.37 4.95 12.98
N GLU A 156 -10.46 5.24 12.06
CA GLU A 156 -10.60 6.36 11.15
C GLU A 156 -11.51 6.01 9.96
N ASP A 157 -12.31 6.99 9.52
CA ASP A 157 -13.16 6.87 8.34
C ASP A 157 -12.25 6.87 7.10
N PHE A 158 -12.30 5.77 6.34
CA PHE A 158 -11.50 5.62 5.12
C PHE A 158 -11.77 6.73 4.11
N VAL A 159 -13.06 7.09 3.90
CA VAL A 159 -13.45 8.12 2.93
C VAL A 159 -12.88 9.48 3.29
N GLU A 160 -13.00 9.89 4.55
CA GLU A 160 -12.48 11.17 5.02
C GLU A 160 -10.96 11.19 4.88
N THR A 161 -10.27 10.18 5.40
CA THR A 161 -8.80 10.08 5.39
C THR A 161 -8.24 9.98 3.97
N ALA A 162 -8.88 9.22 3.08
CA ALA A 162 -8.49 9.09 1.68
C ALA A 162 -8.69 10.40 0.90
N SER A 163 -9.76 11.14 1.18
CA SER A 163 -10.04 12.44 0.55
C SER A 163 -9.00 13.51 0.91
N VAL A 164 -8.53 13.51 2.17
CA VAL A 164 -7.43 14.39 2.63
C VAL A 164 -6.14 14.10 1.87
N ALA A 165 -5.87 12.83 1.55
CA ALA A 165 -4.73 12.41 0.73
C ALA A 165 -4.89 12.69 -0.78
N GLY A 166 -6.03 13.26 -1.20
CA GLY A 166 -6.29 13.63 -2.59
C GLY A 166 -6.76 12.50 -3.49
N LEU A 167 -7.19 11.35 -2.93
CA LEU A 167 -7.82 10.29 -3.71
C LEU A 167 -9.20 10.72 -4.22
N SER A 168 -9.49 10.42 -5.50
CA SER A 168 -10.77 10.81 -6.11
C SER A 168 -11.95 10.06 -5.49
N PRO A 169 -13.16 10.68 -5.42
CA PRO A 169 -14.34 10.02 -4.88
C PRO A 169 -14.71 8.74 -5.62
N GLU A 170 -14.50 8.70 -6.95
CA GLU A 170 -14.76 7.52 -7.77
C GLU A 170 -13.84 6.37 -7.41
N LEU A 171 -12.57 6.67 -7.12
CA LEU A 171 -11.61 5.66 -6.71
C LEU A 171 -11.90 5.17 -5.29
N THR A 172 -12.22 6.07 -4.37
CA THR A 172 -12.60 5.73 -2.99
C THR A 172 -13.79 4.78 -2.95
N GLY A 173 -14.89 5.11 -3.68
CA GLY A 173 -16.05 4.22 -3.80
C GLY A 173 -15.72 2.86 -4.45
N THR A 174 -14.76 2.83 -5.39
CA THR A 174 -14.28 1.57 -5.96
C THR A 174 -13.59 0.70 -4.90
N LEU A 175 -12.79 1.31 -4.04
CA LEU A 175 -12.06 0.60 -2.98
C LEU A 175 -12.97 0.11 -1.85
N GLU A 176 -14.09 0.79 -1.59
CA GLU A 176 -15.13 0.38 -0.65
C GLU A 176 -16.09 -0.69 -1.22
N GLY A 177 -15.91 -1.07 -2.48
CA GLY A 177 -16.70 -2.12 -3.13
C GLY A 177 -17.96 -1.64 -3.85
N GLU A 178 -18.18 -0.33 -4.00
CA GLU A 178 -19.32 0.22 -4.76
C GLU A 178 -19.28 -0.15 -6.25
N TYR A 179 -18.05 -0.39 -6.79
CA TYR A 179 -17.80 -0.68 -8.21
C TYR A 179 -16.99 -1.97 -8.38
N GLU A 180 -17.57 -3.11 -8.02
CA GLU A 180 -16.92 -4.44 -8.02
C GLU A 180 -16.17 -4.78 -9.31
N LEU A 181 -16.76 -4.49 -10.48
CA LEU A 181 -16.12 -4.76 -11.78
C LEU A 181 -14.84 -3.92 -11.98
N ARG A 182 -14.90 -2.63 -11.59
CA ARG A 182 -13.75 -1.71 -11.69
C ARG A 182 -12.63 -2.18 -10.77
N PHE A 183 -12.96 -2.54 -9.53
CA PHE A 183 -12.00 -3.11 -8.58
C PHE A 183 -11.37 -4.41 -9.10
N TRP A 184 -12.18 -5.35 -9.61
CA TRP A 184 -11.67 -6.60 -10.18
C TRP A 184 -10.68 -6.37 -11.33
N VAL A 185 -10.95 -5.41 -12.20
CA VAL A 185 -10.02 -5.10 -13.32
C VAL A 185 -8.73 -4.44 -12.80
N LEU A 186 -8.81 -3.54 -11.81
CA LEU A 186 -7.64 -2.95 -11.15
C LEU A 186 -6.77 -4.02 -10.50
N GLU A 187 -7.38 -4.95 -9.80
CA GLU A 187 -6.70 -6.09 -9.17
C GLU A 187 -5.94 -6.92 -10.22
N LYS A 188 -6.63 -7.35 -11.29
CA LYS A 188 -5.99 -8.15 -12.35
C LYS A 188 -4.88 -7.41 -13.09
N TRP A 189 -5.04 -6.11 -13.28
CA TRP A 189 -4.00 -5.26 -13.83
C TRP A 189 -2.78 -5.18 -12.91
N GLY A 190 -3.00 -4.99 -11.62
CA GLY A 190 -1.96 -4.94 -10.59
C GLY A 190 -1.20 -6.27 -10.48
N GLU A 191 -1.90 -7.40 -10.42
CA GLU A 191 -1.30 -8.75 -10.43
C GLU A 191 -0.41 -8.97 -11.64
N MET A 192 -0.86 -8.54 -12.81
CA MET A 192 -0.07 -8.64 -14.05
C MET A 192 1.22 -7.81 -13.94
N LYS A 193 1.12 -6.57 -13.44
CA LYS A 193 2.30 -5.71 -13.24
C LYS A 193 3.28 -6.29 -12.25
N ASN A 194 2.80 -6.86 -11.13
CA ASN A 194 3.66 -7.48 -10.13
C ASN A 194 4.49 -8.62 -10.73
N ARG A 195 3.90 -9.45 -11.60
CA ARG A 195 4.64 -10.52 -12.30
C ARG A 195 5.78 -9.99 -13.18
N PHE A 196 5.59 -8.84 -13.81
CA PHE A 196 6.65 -8.21 -14.60
C PHE A 196 7.71 -7.56 -13.71
N PHE A 197 7.32 -7.01 -12.57
CA PHE A 197 8.24 -6.40 -11.59
C PHE A 197 9.14 -7.47 -10.98
N ASP A 198 8.58 -8.57 -10.46
CA ASP A 198 9.32 -9.69 -9.87
C ASP A 198 10.24 -10.41 -10.88
N SER A 199 9.94 -10.34 -12.19
CA SER A 199 10.79 -10.96 -13.23
C SER A 199 11.96 -10.08 -13.68
N SER A 200 12.08 -8.86 -13.15
CA SER A 200 13.09 -7.87 -13.53
C SER A 200 14.22 -7.74 -12.51
N ASP A 201 14.10 -8.36 -11.35
CA ASP A 201 15.10 -8.52 -10.30
C ASP A 201 15.78 -9.90 -10.41
#